data_a5539dbf9e0324f456a7a21916c7188a
#
_entry.id   a5539dbf9e0324f456a7a21916c7188a
#
_cell.length_a   1.000
_cell.length_b   1.000
_cell.length_c   1.000
_cell.angle_alpha   90.00
_cell.angle_beta   90.00
_cell.angle_gamma   90.00
#
_symmetry.space_group_name_H-M   'P 1'
#
loop_
_entity.id
_entity.type
_entity.pdbx_description
1 polymer ?
#
loop_
_entity_poly.entity_id
_entity_poly.type
_entity_poly.pdbx_seq_one_letter_code
_entity_poly.pdbx_strand_id
1 'polypeptide(L)'
;MTRNVSMVEFRLQMNRFLGALVFLTRIPVGNLYVFRAEELARSTVYFPVVGLLIGSLAGALLFFAQLVFPSIVAVLLCMLATVWVTGALHEDGLADAADGLAGGRTPAQRLAIMKGSAIGVYGAAALWFSLTAKLLLLGSLLERGTTVAICALIVANGMGRAGTVALLFACPYAREGESKASPFARNVTPGELVISLLPPVFSAFLFLGRDALACICGAGATVWATAVFYRRMIGGITGDCLGATNQLIELVCYLLLVGRFPSIR
;
A
#
# COMPACT_ATOMS: atom_id res chain seq x y z
N MET A 1 -12.59 26.71 -28.05
CA MET A 1 -11.30 26.56 -27.36
C MET A 1 -11.42 25.73 -26.08
N THR A 2 -12.41 25.92 -25.25
CA THR A 2 -12.63 25.23 -23.95
C THR A 2 -12.80 23.70 -24.06
N ARG A 3 -13.43 23.16 -25.08
CA ARG A 3 -13.67 21.72 -25.27
C ARG A 3 -12.41 20.90 -25.56
N ASN A 4 -11.43 21.48 -26.25
CA ASN A 4 -10.15 20.83 -26.54
C ASN A 4 -9.23 20.76 -25.30
N VAL A 5 -9.26 21.78 -24.45
CA VAL A 5 -8.47 21.82 -23.21
C VAL A 5 -8.97 20.74 -22.24
N SER A 6 -10.29 20.57 -22.10
CA SER A 6 -10.86 19.56 -21.21
C SER A 6 -10.54 18.11 -21.64
N MET A 7 -10.50 17.86 -22.96
CA MET A 7 -10.14 16.53 -23.49
C MET A 7 -8.66 16.19 -23.31
N VAL A 8 -7.78 17.17 -23.46
CA VAL A 8 -6.34 16.98 -23.22
C VAL A 8 -6.07 16.69 -21.75
N GLU A 9 -6.69 17.46 -20.86
CA GLU A 9 -6.56 17.25 -19.42
C GLU A 9 -7.10 15.88 -18.98
N PHE A 10 -8.28 15.47 -19.48
CA PHE A 10 -8.83 14.14 -19.21
C PHE A 10 -7.89 13.01 -19.65
N ARG A 11 -7.30 13.09 -20.85
CA ARG A 11 -6.32 12.11 -21.32
C ARG A 11 -5.07 12.05 -20.45
N LEU A 12 -4.62 13.22 -19.96
CA LEU A 12 -3.47 13.32 -19.09
C LEU A 12 -3.75 12.62 -17.74
N GLN A 13 -4.89 12.91 -17.11
CA GLN A 13 -5.29 12.28 -15.85
C GLN A 13 -5.49 10.76 -16.01
N MET A 14 -6.08 10.33 -17.12
CA MET A 14 -6.21 8.90 -17.43
C MET A 14 -4.84 8.23 -17.56
N ASN A 15 -3.89 8.87 -18.25
CA ASN A 15 -2.52 8.33 -18.39
C ASN A 15 -1.79 8.23 -17.04
N ARG A 16 -1.99 9.20 -16.13
CA ARG A 16 -1.47 9.14 -14.74
C ARG A 16 -2.09 8.00 -13.95
N PHE A 17 -3.40 7.83 -14.04
CA PHE A 17 -4.09 6.70 -13.40
C PHE A 17 -3.58 5.35 -13.93
N LEU A 18 -3.44 5.20 -15.25
CA LEU A 18 -2.89 3.99 -15.86
C LEU A 18 -1.43 3.78 -15.45
N GLY A 19 -0.65 4.85 -15.32
CA GLY A 19 0.73 4.79 -14.79
C GLY A 19 0.78 4.25 -13.36
N ALA A 20 -0.13 4.70 -12.49
CA ALA A 20 -0.27 4.16 -11.14
C ALA A 20 -0.67 2.67 -11.15
N LEU A 21 -1.61 2.30 -12.02
CA LEU A 21 -2.07 0.91 -12.16
C LEU A 21 -0.94 -0.03 -12.61
N VAL A 22 -0.20 0.35 -13.66
CA VAL A 22 0.95 -0.42 -14.17
C VAL A 22 2.06 -0.54 -13.13
N PHE A 23 2.30 0.53 -12.36
CA PHE A 23 3.35 0.51 -11.34
C PHE A 23 3.00 -0.38 -10.15
N LEU A 24 1.75 -0.33 -9.69
CA LEU A 24 1.29 -1.03 -8.47
C LEU A 24 0.75 -2.43 -8.74
N THR A 25 0.52 -2.80 -10.00
CA THR A 25 -0.09 -4.08 -10.36
C THR A 25 0.55 -4.69 -11.59
N ARG A 26 0.29 -5.99 -11.80
CA ARG A 26 0.62 -6.71 -13.03
C ARG A 26 -0.53 -6.71 -14.04
N ILE A 27 -1.56 -5.88 -13.85
CA ILE A 27 -2.69 -5.79 -14.76
C ILE A 27 -2.23 -5.18 -16.08
N PRO A 28 -2.35 -5.90 -17.21
CA PRO A 28 -1.92 -5.39 -18.50
C PRO A 28 -2.86 -4.31 -18.99
N VAL A 29 -2.34 -3.12 -19.30
CA VAL A 29 -3.11 -2.00 -19.88
C VAL A 29 -2.86 -1.80 -21.37
N GLY A 30 -1.92 -2.58 -21.95
CA GLY A 30 -1.60 -2.55 -23.38
C GLY A 30 -1.23 -1.13 -23.86
N ASN A 31 -1.70 -0.77 -25.05
CA ASN A 31 -1.41 0.50 -25.71
C ASN A 31 -2.18 1.70 -25.13
N LEU A 32 -2.98 1.49 -24.07
CA LEU A 32 -3.73 2.57 -23.42
C LEU A 32 -2.81 3.50 -22.60
N TYR A 33 -1.67 2.99 -22.15
CA TYR A 33 -0.69 3.74 -21.37
C TYR A 33 0.49 4.19 -22.23
N VAL A 34 0.82 5.48 -22.13
CA VAL A 34 2.01 6.05 -22.75
C VAL A 34 3.01 6.43 -21.65
N PHE A 35 4.15 5.74 -21.62
CA PHE A 35 5.18 6.01 -20.63
C PHE A 35 5.77 7.42 -20.83
N ARG A 36 5.71 8.22 -19.76
CA ARG A 36 6.38 9.52 -19.63
C ARG A 36 6.87 9.64 -18.19
N ALA A 37 8.16 9.79 -17.97
CA ALA A 37 8.74 9.80 -16.62
C ALA A 37 8.13 10.88 -15.71
N GLU A 38 7.88 12.08 -16.25
CA GLU A 38 7.24 13.18 -15.50
C GLU A 38 5.81 12.86 -15.08
N GLU A 39 5.04 12.21 -15.95
CA GLU A 39 3.65 11.83 -15.69
C GLU A 39 3.59 10.63 -14.73
N LEU A 40 4.55 9.71 -14.82
CA LEU A 40 4.68 8.62 -13.84
C LEU A 40 4.96 9.18 -12.44
N ALA A 41 5.83 10.18 -12.31
CA ALA A 41 6.06 10.86 -11.04
C ALA A 41 4.78 11.48 -10.43
N ARG A 42 3.90 12.00 -11.28
CA ARG A 42 2.61 12.57 -10.86
C ARG A 42 1.51 11.53 -10.66
N SER A 43 1.71 10.29 -11.08
CA SER A 43 0.73 9.21 -10.91
C SER A 43 0.52 8.81 -9.45
N THR A 44 1.42 9.20 -8.53
CA THR A 44 1.30 8.94 -7.08
C THR A 44 -0.03 9.40 -6.49
N VAL A 45 -0.64 10.45 -7.02
CA VAL A 45 -1.98 10.93 -6.62
C VAL A 45 -3.04 9.84 -6.75
N TYR A 46 -2.88 8.91 -7.68
CA TYR A 46 -3.82 7.81 -7.94
C TYR A 46 -3.48 6.52 -7.18
N PHE A 47 -2.35 6.46 -6.46
CA PHE A 47 -1.98 5.27 -5.70
C PHE A 47 -3.08 4.78 -4.74
N PRO A 48 -3.72 5.68 -3.95
CA PRO A 48 -4.80 5.23 -3.06
C PRO A 48 -6.04 4.72 -3.81
N VAL A 49 -6.37 5.30 -4.97
CA VAL A 49 -7.49 4.84 -5.81
C VAL A 49 -7.21 3.44 -6.34
N VAL A 50 -5.98 3.18 -6.82
CA VAL A 50 -5.55 1.83 -7.22
C VAL A 50 -5.59 0.88 -6.01
N GLY A 51 -5.22 1.33 -4.82
CA GLY A 51 -5.37 0.57 -3.58
C GLY A 51 -6.82 0.17 -3.29
N LEU A 52 -7.76 1.10 -3.41
CA LEU A 52 -9.19 0.81 -3.26
C LEU A 52 -9.67 -0.22 -4.29
N LEU A 53 -9.20 -0.14 -5.55
CA LEU A 53 -9.52 -1.12 -6.60
C LEU A 53 -8.96 -2.51 -6.26
N ILE A 54 -7.70 -2.60 -5.80
CA ILE A 54 -7.08 -3.87 -5.37
C ILE A 54 -7.88 -4.47 -4.21
N GLY A 55 -8.22 -3.66 -3.20
CA GLY A 55 -9.03 -4.09 -2.07
C GLY A 55 -10.44 -4.56 -2.48
N SER A 56 -11.04 -3.89 -3.47
CA SER A 56 -12.35 -4.29 -4.03
C SER A 56 -12.28 -5.62 -4.79
N LEU A 57 -11.24 -5.83 -5.60
CA LEU A 57 -11.01 -7.10 -6.29
C LEU A 57 -10.76 -8.24 -5.30
N ALA A 58 -9.95 -7.97 -4.27
CA ALA A 58 -9.70 -8.91 -3.18
C ALA A 58 -10.98 -9.26 -2.42
N GLY A 59 -11.81 -8.26 -2.11
CA GLY A 59 -13.11 -8.44 -1.46
C GLY A 59 -14.09 -9.24 -2.31
N ALA A 60 -14.14 -8.99 -3.62
CA ALA A 60 -14.98 -9.78 -4.54
C ALA A 60 -14.52 -11.24 -4.58
N LEU A 61 -13.21 -11.49 -4.67
CA LEU A 61 -12.67 -12.85 -4.63
C LEU A 61 -12.98 -13.53 -3.30
N LEU A 62 -12.82 -12.83 -2.16
CA LEU A 62 -13.16 -13.35 -0.85
C LEU A 62 -14.64 -13.75 -0.78
N PHE A 63 -15.55 -12.90 -1.31
CA PHE A 63 -16.98 -13.18 -1.37
C PHE A 63 -17.28 -14.49 -2.12
N PHE A 64 -16.71 -14.69 -3.29
CA PHE A 64 -16.93 -15.92 -4.06
C PHE A 64 -16.22 -17.14 -3.47
N ALA A 65 -14.99 -16.97 -2.97
CA ALA A 65 -14.23 -18.07 -2.41
C ALA A 65 -14.89 -18.68 -1.15
N GLN A 66 -15.48 -17.86 -0.28
CA GLN A 66 -16.17 -18.34 0.92
C GLN A 66 -17.46 -19.12 0.64
N LEU A 67 -18.04 -19.01 -0.56
CA LEU A 67 -19.20 -19.82 -0.97
C LEU A 67 -18.83 -21.28 -1.19
N VAL A 68 -17.53 -21.55 -1.42
CA VAL A 68 -17.02 -22.88 -1.80
C VAL A 68 -16.06 -23.43 -0.73
N PHE A 69 -15.28 -22.58 -0.09
CA PHE A 69 -14.19 -22.97 0.81
C PHE A 69 -14.43 -22.50 2.25
N PRO A 70 -13.88 -23.21 3.25
CA PRO A 70 -13.83 -22.72 4.62
C PRO A 70 -13.16 -21.35 4.71
N SER A 71 -13.54 -20.52 5.71
CA SER A 71 -13.13 -19.13 5.87
C SER A 71 -11.61 -18.93 5.76
N ILE A 72 -10.81 -19.78 6.41
CA ILE A 72 -9.35 -19.66 6.39
C ILE A 72 -8.76 -19.86 4.98
N VAL A 73 -9.33 -20.80 4.21
CA VAL A 73 -8.91 -21.07 2.82
C VAL A 73 -9.34 -19.92 1.90
N ALA A 74 -10.56 -19.40 2.08
CA ALA A 74 -11.04 -18.25 1.31
C ALA A 74 -10.14 -17.01 1.52
N VAL A 75 -9.75 -16.72 2.76
CA VAL A 75 -8.81 -15.63 3.08
C VAL A 75 -7.44 -15.90 2.47
N LEU A 76 -6.92 -17.12 2.55
CA LEU A 76 -5.62 -17.47 1.95
C LEU A 76 -5.62 -17.25 0.44
N LEU A 77 -6.68 -17.70 -0.26
CA LEU A 77 -6.83 -17.47 -1.71
C LEU A 77 -6.92 -15.98 -2.06
N CYS A 78 -7.65 -15.22 -1.27
CA CYS A 78 -7.74 -13.76 -1.40
C CYS A 78 -6.37 -13.09 -1.26
N MET A 79 -5.60 -13.45 -0.23
CA MET A 79 -4.24 -12.94 -0.02
C MET A 79 -3.30 -13.33 -1.15
N LEU A 80 -3.32 -14.59 -1.59
CA LEU A 80 -2.50 -15.08 -2.71
C LEU A 80 -2.78 -14.27 -3.98
N ALA A 81 -4.05 -14.04 -4.32
CA ALA A 81 -4.44 -13.25 -5.47
C ALA A 81 -3.98 -11.79 -5.35
N THR A 82 -4.06 -11.18 -4.16
CA THR A 82 -3.58 -9.81 -3.92
C THR A 82 -2.08 -9.72 -4.16
N VAL A 83 -1.28 -10.63 -3.59
CA VAL A 83 0.16 -10.72 -3.80
C VAL A 83 0.50 -10.93 -5.28
N TRP A 84 -0.25 -11.79 -5.97
CA TRP A 84 -0.03 -12.06 -7.40
C TRP A 84 -0.36 -10.84 -8.28
N VAL A 85 -1.48 -10.16 -8.02
CA VAL A 85 -1.91 -8.95 -8.75
C VAL A 85 -0.92 -7.81 -8.56
N THR A 86 -0.39 -7.61 -7.34
CA THR A 86 0.61 -6.56 -7.05
C THR A 86 2.04 -6.99 -7.42
N GLY A 87 2.25 -8.26 -7.79
CA GLY A 87 3.57 -8.80 -8.07
C GLY A 87 4.49 -8.83 -6.85
N ALA A 88 3.92 -8.97 -5.66
CA ALA A 88 4.61 -8.96 -4.38
C ALA A 88 5.41 -7.66 -4.10
N LEU A 89 5.09 -6.56 -4.77
CA LEU A 89 5.85 -5.29 -4.71
C LEU A 89 6.03 -4.76 -3.27
N HIS A 90 4.98 -4.88 -2.46
CA HIS A 90 5.00 -4.35 -1.09
C HIS A 90 5.59 -5.36 -0.10
N GLU A 91 5.38 -6.64 -0.34
CA GLU A 91 5.96 -7.75 0.42
C GLU A 91 7.48 -7.78 0.25
N ASP A 92 7.97 -7.63 -0.97
CA ASP A 92 9.39 -7.50 -1.31
C ASP A 92 10.00 -6.29 -0.58
N GLY A 93 9.36 -5.13 -0.67
CA GLY A 93 9.80 -3.94 0.04
C GLY A 93 9.83 -4.11 1.57
N LEU A 94 8.88 -4.87 2.16
CA LEU A 94 8.89 -5.19 3.59
C LEU A 94 10.11 -6.06 3.95
N ALA A 95 10.39 -7.09 3.14
CA ALA A 95 11.51 -7.98 3.37
C ALA A 95 12.84 -7.24 3.27
N ASP A 96 13.04 -6.48 2.19
CA ASP A 96 14.26 -5.73 1.94
C ASP A 96 14.50 -4.66 3.00
N ALA A 97 13.44 -3.93 3.40
CA ALA A 97 13.52 -2.96 4.48
C ALA A 97 13.90 -3.62 5.81
N ALA A 98 13.31 -4.77 6.14
CA ALA A 98 13.63 -5.49 7.38
C ALA A 98 15.08 -5.98 7.39
N ASP A 99 15.54 -6.60 6.29
CA ASP A 99 16.93 -7.07 6.19
C ASP A 99 17.93 -5.91 6.24
N GLY A 100 17.68 -4.83 5.52
CA GLY A 100 18.57 -3.68 5.49
C GLY A 100 18.64 -2.96 6.83
N LEU A 101 17.49 -2.65 7.43
CA LEU A 101 17.41 -1.85 8.65
C LEU A 101 17.92 -2.62 9.88
N ALA A 102 17.66 -3.93 9.97
CA ALA A 102 18.12 -4.75 11.09
C ALA A 102 19.55 -5.31 10.88
N GLY A 103 19.92 -5.66 9.63
CA GLY A 103 21.21 -6.28 9.33
C GLY A 103 22.38 -5.29 9.18
N GLY A 104 22.10 -4.06 8.68
CA GLY A 104 23.14 -3.05 8.44
C GLY A 104 23.48 -2.23 9.68
N ARG A 105 24.76 -1.92 9.89
CA ARG A 105 25.24 -1.09 11.00
C ARG A 105 25.32 0.40 10.64
N THR A 106 25.62 0.71 9.39
CA THR A 106 25.72 2.08 8.87
C THR A 106 24.63 2.34 7.82
N PRO A 107 24.24 3.61 7.55
CA PRO A 107 23.29 3.93 6.48
C PRO A 107 23.67 3.32 5.13
N ALA A 108 24.95 3.39 4.75
CA ALA A 108 25.44 2.84 3.49
C ALA A 108 25.30 1.31 3.43
N GLN A 109 25.61 0.58 4.51
CA GLN A 109 25.41 -0.87 4.59
C GLN A 109 23.93 -1.24 4.49
N ARG A 110 23.04 -0.51 5.20
CA ARG A 110 21.60 -0.72 5.14
C ARG A 110 21.07 -0.58 3.72
N LEU A 111 21.43 0.49 3.04
CA LEU A 111 21.04 0.74 1.66
C LEU A 111 21.60 -0.30 0.68
N ALA A 112 22.82 -0.79 0.92
CA ALA A 112 23.43 -1.87 0.13
C ALA A 112 22.70 -3.21 0.32
N ILE A 113 22.34 -3.58 1.55
CA ILE A 113 21.55 -4.79 1.83
C ILE A 113 20.18 -4.71 1.16
N MET A 114 19.43 -3.59 1.32
CA MET A 114 18.13 -3.40 0.64
C MET A 114 18.19 -3.47 -0.88
N LYS A 115 19.34 -3.26 -1.50
CA LYS A 115 19.54 -3.38 -2.95
C LYS A 115 19.87 -4.82 -3.39
N GLY A 116 20.17 -5.67 -2.45
CA GLY A 116 20.48 -7.09 -2.71
C GLY A 116 19.24 -7.85 -3.18
N SER A 117 19.46 -8.94 -3.93
CA SER A 117 18.38 -9.81 -4.40
C SER A 117 18.13 -11.03 -3.50
N ALA A 118 18.91 -11.20 -2.44
CA ALA A 118 18.80 -12.33 -1.52
C ALA A 118 18.04 -11.94 -0.26
N ILE A 119 17.05 -12.75 0.11
CA ILE A 119 16.32 -12.57 1.36
C ILE A 119 17.15 -13.07 2.53
N GLY A 120 17.25 -12.25 3.58
CA GLY A 120 17.88 -12.61 4.85
C GLY A 120 16.87 -13.11 5.89
N VAL A 121 17.38 -13.38 7.09
CA VAL A 121 16.56 -13.91 8.19
C VAL A 121 15.52 -12.89 8.68
N TYR A 122 15.90 -11.60 8.73
CA TYR A 122 14.96 -10.55 9.17
C TYR A 122 13.83 -10.34 8.17
N GLY A 123 14.15 -10.34 6.86
CA GLY A 123 13.15 -10.24 5.80
C GLY A 123 12.21 -11.44 5.79
N ALA A 124 12.75 -12.65 5.88
CA ALA A 124 11.96 -13.88 5.96
C ALA A 124 11.03 -13.88 7.19
N ALA A 125 11.54 -13.49 8.36
CA ALA A 125 10.73 -13.36 9.56
C ALA A 125 9.63 -12.29 9.42
N ALA A 126 9.97 -11.11 8.87
CA ALA A 126 9.02 -10.03 8.65
C ALA A 126 7.88 -10.45 7.72
N LEU A 127 8.18 -11.15 6.63
CA LEU A 127 7.17 -11.72 5.72
C LEU A 127 6.30 -12.75 6.43
N TRP A 128 6.91 -13.69 7.14
CA TRP A 128 6.16 -14.74 7.85
C TRP A 128 5.17 -14.14 8.86
N PHE A 129 5.65 -13.20 9.70
CA PHE A 129 4.78 -12.54 10.69
C PHE A 129 3.69 -11.69 10.01
N SER A 130 4.04 -10.92 8.96
CA SER A 130 3.08 -10.07 8.27
C SER A 130 1.97 -10.86 7.60
N LEU A 131 2.32 -11.90 6.83
CA LEU A 131 1.35 -12.74 6.12
C LEU A 131 0.50 -13.56 7.10
N THR A 132 1.11 -14.13 8.13
CA THR A 132 0.38 -14.87 9.18
C THR A 132 -0.58 -13.94 9.93
N ALA A 133 -0.13 -12.74 10.32
CA ALA A 133 -1.00 -11.77 10.98
C ALA A 133 -2.18 -11.35 10.09
N LYS A 134 -1.94 -11.06 8.80
CA LYS A 134 -3.02 -10.78 7.84
C LYS A 134 -4.02 -11.93 7.75
N LEU A 135 -3.56 -13.17 7.65
CA LEU A 135 -4.41 -14.36 7.58
C LEU A 135 -5.30 -14.46 8.80
N LEU A 136 -4.74 -14.33 10.00
CA LEU A 136 -5.48 -14.44 11.26
C LEU A 136 -6.46 -13.26 11.45
N LEU A 137 -6.02 -12.03 11.17
CA LEU A 137 -6.85 -10.84 11.34
C LEU A 137 -8.02 -10.81 10.35
N LEU A 138 -7.75 -11.10 9.07
CA LEU A 138 -8.82 -11.18 8.06
C LEU A 138 -9.76 -12.35 8.33
N GLY A 139 -9.26 -13.49 8.79
CA GLY A 139 -10.07 -14.63 9.24
C GLY A 139 -11.02 -14.20 10.35
N SER A 140 -10.50 -13.52 11.38
CA SER A 140 -11.31 -13.01 12.49
C SER A 140 -12.35 -11.97 12.04
N LEU A 141 -12.02 -11.12 11.06
CA LEU A 141 -12.99 -10.17 10.49
C LEU A 141 -14.07 -10.89 9.65
N LEU A 142 -13.69 -11.92 8.91
CA LEU A 142 -14.63 -12.73 8.13
C LEU A 142 -15.63 -13.50 9.00
N GLU A 143 -15.19 -14.02 10.14
CA GLU A 143 -16.08 -14.65 11.14
C GLU A 143 -17.14 -13.68 11.69
N ARG A 144 -16.86 -12.38 11.70
CA ARG A 144 -17.82 -11.34 12.11
C ARG A 144 -18.80 -10.94 11.01
N GLY A 145 -18.48 -11.29 9.79
CA GLY A 145 -19.32 -11.07 8.61
C GLY A 145 -18.51 -10.74 7.37
N THR A 146 -18.97 -11.24 6.25
CA THR A 146 -18.33 -11.06 4.94
C THR A 146 -18.17 -9.59 4.58
N THR A 147 -19.22 -8.80 4.80
CA THR A 147 -19.19 -7.35 4.53
C THR A 147 -18.11 -6.64 5.35
N VAL A 148 -17.92 -7.03 6.62
CA VAL A 148 -16.90 -6.46 7.51
C VAL A 148 -15.50 -6.72 6.92
N ALA A 149 -15.21 -7.95 6.52
CA ALA A 149 -13.91 -8.31 5.93
C ALA A 149 -13.67 -7.60 4.58
N ILE A 150 -14.71 -7.49 3.74
CA ILE A 150 -14.61 -6.78 2.45
C ILE A 150 -14.35 -5.28 2.67
N CYS A 151 -15.10 -4.63 3.55
CA CYS A 151 -14.88 -3.22 3.88
C CYS A 151 -13.47 -2.98 4.44
N ALA A 152 -12.99 -3.87 5.30
CA ALA A 152 -11.64 -3.82 5.84
C ALA A 152 -10.57 -3.93 4.74
N LEU A 153 -10.73 -4.88 3.78
CA LEU A 153 -9.84 -5.05 2.64
C LEU A 153 -9.77 -3.78 1.77
N ILE A 154 -10.93 -3.19 1.43
CA ILE A 154 -11.00 -1.99 0.60
C ILE A 154 -10.28 -0.83 1.29
N VAL A 155 -10.63 -0.55 2.54
CA VAL A 155 -10.09 0.59 3.28
C VAL A 155 -8.60 0.41 3.57
N ALA A 156 -8.16 -0.76 4.05
CA ALA A 156 -6.77 -0.99 4.38
C ALA A 156 -5.84 -0.87 3.17
N ASN A 157 -6.25 -1.42 2.01
CA ASN A 157 -5.50 -1.28 0.76
C ASN A 157 -5.43 0.17 0.28
N GLY A 158 -6.51 0.94 0.38
CA GLY A 158 -6.52 2.37 0.06
C GLY A 158 -5.64 3.18 1.00
N MET A 159 -5.76 2.95 2.32
CA MET A 159 -4.98 3.65 3.35
C MET A 159 -3.49 3.32 3.29
N GLY A 160 -3.12 2.08 2.98
CA GLY A 160 -1.73 1.68 2.76
C GLY A 160 -1.05 2.54 1.69
N ARG A 161 -1.68 2.68 0.51
CA ARG A 161 -1.16 3.50 -0.60
C ARG A 161 -1.22 5.00 -0.30
N ALA A 162 -2.22 5.45 0.46
CA ALA A 162 -2.26 6.84 0.97
C ALA A 162 -1.06 7.14 1.89
N GLY A 163 -0.71 6.19 2.75
CA GLY A 163 0.47 6.29 3.60
C GLY A 163 1.77 6.37 2.83
N THR A 164 1.90 5.65 1.69
CA THR A 164 3.09 5.78 0.83
C THR A 164 3.21 7.18 0.23
N VAL A 165 2.10 7.80 -0.20
CA VAL A 165 2.09 9.18 -0.71
C VAL A 165 2.44 10.18 0.40
N ALA A 166 1.89 9.99 1.60
CA ALA A 166 2.20 10.82 2.76
C ALA A 166 3.69 10.70 3.16
N LEU A 167 4.27 9.52 3.06
CA LEU A 167 5.69 9.29 3.35
C LEU A 167 6.60 9.96 2.29
N LEU A 168 6.23 9.89 1.00
CA LEU A 168 6.90 10.62 -0.09
C LEU A 168 6.86 12.13 0.11
N PHE A 169 5.76 12.66 0.64
CA PHE A 169 5.64 14.08 1.00
C PHE A 169 6.53 14.45 2.19
N ALA A 170 6.58 13.58 3.22
CA ALA A 170 7.22 13.88 4.48
C ALA A 170 8.75 13.71 4.47
N CYS A 171 9.31 12.84 3.62
CA CYS A 171 10.71 12.43 3.69
C CYS A 171 11.48 12.63 2.39
N PRO A 172 12.77 13.01 2.46
CA PRO A 172 13.65 12.99 1.29
C PRO A 172 13.92 11.53 0.86
N TYR A 173 14.22 11.34 -0.42
CA TYR A 173 14.65 10.04 -0.94
C TYR A 173 16.12 9.78 -0.61
N ALA A 174 16.44 8.61 -0.04
CA ALA A 174 17.76 8.32 0.52
C ALA A 174 18.76 7.73 -0.50
N ARG A 175 18.30 7.25 -1.66
CA ARG A 175 19.18 6.68 -2.70
C ARG A 175 19.53 7.71 -3.76
N GLU A 176 20.81 7.79 -4.11
CA GLU A 176 21.29 8.44 -5.32
C GLU A 176 21.30 7.42 -6.47
N GLY A 177 20.85 7.83 -7.67
CA GLY A 177 20.86 7.01 -8.88
C GLY A 177 19.51 6.39 -9.26
N GLU A 178 19.50 5.65 -10.38
CA GLU A 178 18.28 5.08 -10.96
C GLU A 178 17.78 3.85 -10.15
N SER A 179 16.52 3.89 -9.76
CA SER A 179 15.76 2.78 -9.20
C SER A 179 14.34 2.80 -9.76
N LYS A 180 13.57 1.70 -9.64
CA LYS A 180 12.15 1.67 -10.07
C LYS A 180 11.32 2.78 -9.42
N ALA A 181 11.71 3.21 -8.21
CA ALA A 181 11.05 4.27 -7.47
C ALA A 181 11.68 5.66 -7.69
N SER A 182 12.79 5.78 -8.44
CA SER A 182 13.45 7.08 -8.69
C SER A 182 12.54 8.12 -9.35
N PRO A 183 11.58 7.79 -10.25
CA PRO A 183 10.63 8.74 -10.77
C PRO A 183 9.76 9.40 -9.70
N PHE A 184 9.52 8.70 -8.58
CA PHE A 184 8.72 9.20 -7.46
C PHE A 184 9.55 9.96 -6.41
N ALA A 185 10.88 10.04 -6.58
CA ALA A 185 11.78 10.79 -5.69
C ALA A 185 11.55 12.31 -5.72
N ARG A 186 10.71 12.81 -6.64
CA ARG A 186 10.27 14.20 -6.61
C ARG A 186 9.38 14.47 -5.39
N ASN A 187 9.41 15.69 -4.90
CA ASN A 187 8.54 16.10 -3.82
C ASN A 187 7.06 16.09 -4.26
N VAL A 188 6.23 15.39 -3.53
CA VAL A 188 4.77 15.48 -3.63
C VAL A 188 4.35 16.87 -3.15
N THR A 189 3.52 17.58 -3.89
CA THR A 189 3.00 18.88 -3.46
C THR A 189 1.90 18.74 -2.41
N PRO A 190 1.64 19.75 -1.56
CA PRO A 190 0.53 19.70 -0.59
C PRO A 190 -0.83 19.46 -1.25
N GLY A 191 -1.08 20.02 -2.44
CA GLY A 191 -2.32 19.79 -3.19
C GLY A 191 -2.45 18.34 -3.68
N GLU A 192 -1.37 17.75 -4.19
CA GLU A 192 -1.36 16.33 -4.59
C GLU A 192 -1.59 15.40 -3.39
N LEU A 193 -0.99 15.72 -2.23
CA LEU A 193 -1.24 14.97 -1.00
C LEU A 193 -2.72 15.02 -0.61
N VAL A 194 -3.31 16.21 -0.53
CA VAL A 194 -4.72 16.38 -0.16
C VAL A 194 -5.62 15.58 -1.11
N ILE A 195 -5.43 15.74 -2.44
CA ILE A 195 -6.24 15.03 -3.44
C ILE A 195 -6.09 13.50 -3.28
N SER A 196 -4.87 13.01 -3.02
CA SER A 196 -4.62 11.58 -2.85
C SER A 196 -5.28 10.99 -1.60
N LEU A 197 -5.41 11.78 -0.52
CA LEU A 197 -6.01 11.34 0.74
C LEU A 197 -7.55 11.32 0.69
N LEU A 198 -8.19 12.11 -0.16
CA LEU A 198 -9.66 12.22 -0.21
C LEU A 198 -10.36 10.87 -0.48
N PRO A 199 -10.01 10.07 -1.50
CA PRO A 199 -10.72 8.81 -1.77
C PRO A 199 -10.63 7.79 -0.62
N PRO A 200 -9.46 7.47 -0.04
CA PRO A 200 -9.38 6.49 1.03
C PRO A 200 -10.01 6.97 2.34
N VAL A 201 -9.92 8.27 2.66
CA VAL A 201 -10.59 8.85 3.84
C VAL A 201 -12.11 8.79 3.67
N PHE A 202 -12.63 9.18 2.50
CA PHE A 202 -14.05 9.07 2.19
C PHE A 202 -14.54 7.62 2.28
N SER A 203 -13.80 6.67 1.69
CA SER A 203 -14.15 5.25 1.75
C SER A 203 -14.12 4.71 3.18
N ALA A 204 -13.19 5.15 4.02
CA ALA A 204 -13.14 4.75 5.42
C ALA A 204 -14.42 5.18 6.16
N PHE A 205 -14.85 6.42 6.03
CA PHE A 205 -16.11 6.86 6.65
C PHE A 205 -17.34 6.16 6.08
N LEU A 206 -17.37 5.92 4.76
CA LEU A 206 -18.48 5.25 4.09
C LEU A 206 -18.65 3.80 4.55
N PHE A 207 -17.54 3.05 4.66
CA PHE A 207 -17.56 1.60 4.91
C PHE A 207 -17.39 1.23 6.38
N LEU A 208 -16.68 2.04 7.18
CA LEU A 208 -16.35 1.73 8.58
C LEU A 208 -17.09 2.64 9.59
N GLY A 209 -17.77 3.70 9.11
CA GLY A 209 -18.44 4.65 10.00
C GLY A 209 -17.49 5.26 11.02
N ARG A 210 -17.82 5.16 12.31
CA ARG A 210 -17.00 5.72 13.42
C ARG A 210 -15.63 5.04 13.57
N ASP A 211 -15.45 3.80 13.10
CA ASP A 211 -14.16 3.11 13.18
C ASP A 211 -13.15 3.64 12.16
N ALA A 212 -13.62 4.43 11.18
CA ALA A 212 -12.77 5.16 10.24
C ALA A 212 -11.70 6.01 10.94
N LEU A 213 -12.08 6.72 12.02
CA LEU A 213 -11.15 7.57 12.77
C LEU A 213 -9.97 6.78 13.33
N ALA A 214 -10.22 5.55 13.84
CA ALA A 214 -9.14 4.72 14.34
C ALA A 214 -8.18 4.30 13.24
N CYS A 215 -8.70 3.87 12.08
CA CYS A 215 -7.87 3.49 10.94
C CYS A 215 -7.07 4.69 10.39
N ILE A 216 -7.69 5.87 10.28
CA ILE A 216 -7.03 7.10 9.82
C ILE A 216 -5.92 7.51 10.81
N CYS A 217 -6.22 7.55 12.12
CA CYS A 217 -5.23 7.88 13.14
C CYS A 217 -4.11 6.83 13.21
N GLY A 218 -4.44 5.55 13.11
CA GLY A 218 -3.46 4.45 13.07
C GLY A 218 -2.54 4.54 11.86
N ALA A 219 -3.09 4.81 10.68
CA ALA A 219 -2.30 5.02 9.46
C ALA A 219 -1.38 6.24 9.60
N GLY A 220 -1.90 7.38 10.09
CA GLY A 220 -1.12 8.59 10.34
C GLY A 220 0.00 8.36 11.35
N ALA A 221 -0.28 7.67 12.45
CA ALA A 221 0.73 7.31 13.45
C ALA A 221 1.82 6.37 12.87
N THR A 222 1.42 5.42 12.01
CA THR A 222 2.37 4.53 11.32
C THR A 222 3.27 5.32 10.37
N VAL A 223 2.70 6.23 9.56
CA VAL A 223 3.49 7.12 8.67
C VAL A 223 4.49 7.95 9.48
N TRP A 224 4.02 8.57 10.57
CA TRP A 224 4.89 9.37 11.43
C TRP A 224 6.03 8.55 12.03
N ALA A 225 5.71 7.39 12.61
CA ALA A 225 6.69 6.52 13.25
C ALA A 225 7.73 6.00 12.24
N THR A 226 7.29 5.53 11.06
CA THR A 226 8.17 5.05 10.00
C THR A 226 9.01 6.17 9.41
N ALA A 227 8.45 7.38 9.21
CA ALA A 227 9.20 8.55 8.74
C ALA A 227 10.34 8.92 9.69
N VAL A 228 10.07 8.98 11.00
CA VAL A 228 11.08 9.25 12.03
C VAL A 228 12.15 8.14 12.05
N PHE A 229 11.72 6.89 11.99
CA PHE A 229 12.60 5.74 12.01
C PHE A 229 13.53 5.71 10.80
N TYR A 230 13.00 5.81 9.58
CA TYR A 230 13.80 5.76 8.36
C TYR A 230 14.77 6.94 8.23
N ARG A 231 14.33 8.17 8.60
CA ARG A 231 15.23 9.32 8.63
C ARG A 231 16.43 9.10 9.57
N ARG A 232 16.21 8.48 10.74
CA ARG A 232 17.29 8.18 11.69
C ARG A 232 18.21 7.07 11.18
N MET A 233 17.66 6.07 10.48
CA MET A 233 18.40 4.88 10.09
C MET A 233 19.18 5.04 8.79
N ILE A 234 18.63 5.77 7.81
CA ILE A 234 19.19 5.89 6.44
C ILE A 234 19.13 7.32 5.86
N GLY A 235 18.74 8.30 6.66
CA GLY A 235 18.67 9.72 6.23
C GLY A 235 17.43 10.09 5.40
N GLY A 236 16.56 9.14 5.08
CA GLY A 236 15.39 9.34 4.21
C GLY A 236 14.65 8.04 3.96
N ILE A 237 14.04 7.90 2.77
CA ILE A 237 13.25 6.72 2.40
C ILE A 237 13.75 6.09 1.09
N THR A 238 13.42 4.81 0.87
CA THR A 238 13.58 4.08 -0.39
C THR A 238 12.24 3.54 -0.86
N GLY A 239 12.17 2.93 -2.05
CA GLY A 239 10.99 2.19 -2.50
C GLY A 239 10.58 1.09 -1.52
N ASP A 240 11.56 0.41 -0.92
CA ASP A 240 11.35 -0.67 0.05
C ASP A 240 10.69 -0.14 1.33
N CYS A 241 11.10 1.06 1.79
CA CYS A 241 10.45 1.75 2.90
C CYS A 241 8.97 2.08 2.61
N LEU A 242 8.65 2.44 1.36
CA LEU A 242 7.27 2.67 0.94
C LEU A 242 6.45 1.38 1.01
N GLY A 243 7.00 0.27 0.47
CA GLY A 243 6.38 -1.05 0.54
C GLY A 243 6.16 -1.53 1.97
N ALA A 244 7.19 -1.41 2.82
CA ALA A 244 7.10 -1.76 4.23
C ALA A 244 6.03 -0.95 4.97
N THR A 245 5.99 0.37 4.77
CA THR A 245 4.98 1.24 5.40
C THR A 245 3.58 0.89 4.93
N ASN A 246 3.40 0.57 3.64
CA ASN A 246 2.11 0.09 3.13
C ASN A 246 1.64 -1.17 3.86
N GLN A 247 2.51 -2.17 4.02
CA GLN A 247 2.20 -3.43 4.70
C GLN A 247 1.86 -3.21 6.18
N LEU A 248 2.60 -2.33 6.86
CA LEU A 248 2.35 -1.98 8.27
C LEU A 248 1.01 -1.28 8.45
N ILE A 249 0.63 -0.36 7.54
CA ILE A 249 -0.67 0.34 7.61
C ILE A 249 -1.82 -0.64 7.42
N GLU A 250 -1.72 -1.56 6.43
CA GLU A 250 -2.75 -2.58 6.24
C GLU A 250 -2.93 -3.43 7.51
N LEU A 251 -1.83 -3.89 8.13
CA LEU A 251 -1.87 -4.64 9.39
C LEU A 251 -2.48 -3.85 10.54
N VAL A 252 -2.09 -2.58 10.69
CA VAL A 252 -2.63 -1.69 11.73
C VAL A 252 -4.13 -1.49 11.56
N CYS A 253 -4.61 -1.27 10.31
CA CYS A 253 -6.04 -1.16 10.04
C CYS A 253 -6.79 -2.44 10.45
N TYR A 254 -6.33 -3.61 10.03
CA TYR A 254 -6.96 -4.88 10.41
C TYR A 254 -6.94 -5.12 11.93
N LEU A 255 -5.81 -4.84 12.59
CA LEU A 255 -5.67 -5.01 14.03
C LEU A 255 -6.63 -4.10 14.82
N LEU A 256 -6.75 -2.83 14.42
CA LEU A 256 -7.67 -1.89 15.04
C LEU A 256 -9.13 -2.30 14.85
N LEU A 257 -9.50 -2.80 13.69
CA LEU A 257 -10.84 -3.29 13.41
C LEU A 257 -11.15 -4.56 14.21
N VAL A 258 -10.21 -5.49 14.34
CA VAL A 258 -10.37 -6.66 15.19
C VAL A 258 -10.51 -6.28 16.67
N GLY A 259 -9.72 -5.35 17.17
CA GLY A 259 -9.74 -4.95 18.58
C GLY A 259 -10.99 -4.19 19.01
N ARG A 260 -11.64 -3.44 18.08
CA ARG A 260 -12.84 -2.64 18.39
C ARG A 260 -14.15 -3.42 18.38
N PHE A 261 -14.16 -4.59 17.77
CA PHE A 261 -15.28 -5.50 17.79
C PHE A 261 -14.92 -6.70 18.67
N PRO A 262 -15.03 -6.62 20.01
CA PRO A 262 -14.87 -7.82 20.82
C PRO A 262 -15.87 -8.86 20.31
N SER A 263 -15.40 -10.08 20.05
CA SER A 263 -16.27 -11.20 19.74
C SER A 263 -17.31 -11.30 20.84
N ILE A 264 -18.58 -11.14 20.50
CA ILE A 264 -19.68 -11.55 21.37
C ILE A 264 -19.49 -13.07 21.51
N ARG A 265 -18.96 -13.49 22.67
CA ARG A 265 -18.88 -14.89 23.07
C ARG A 265 -20.24 -15.39 23.47
#